data_0ae4f0e14741691b512344898f04de50
#
_entry.id   0ae4f0e14741691b512344898f04de50
#
_cell.length_a   1.000
_cell.length_b   1.000
_cell.length_c   1.000
_cell.angle_alpha   90.00
_cell.angle_beta   90.00
_cell.angle_gamma   90.00
#
_symmetry.space_group_name_H-M   'P 1'
#
loop_
_entity.id
_entity.type
_entity.pdbx_description
1 polymer ?
#
loop_
_entity_poly.entity_id
_entity_poly.type
_entity_poly.pdbx_seq_one_letter_code
_entity_poly.pdbx_strand_id
1 'polypeptide(L)'
;SNSSREASPAPTWTNSEYAVCRPTSLRSPWNQALVDELELLRTHRRLAHDVHSELAYLRAASAVKAVPHSLATTSHADLRQIKGIGPKMATTIRQFYVEGYIPEARMIRSDPAVQTMLTFMKLYGIGPRTAERVYNQGCRTLEDVTRRCKTDLSARLGPVTSLALLPDLSQLIPRDQVESIAAAIHHTLQSMVPDAHATIAGSYRRGKAASGDVDMVMSGTASNSASSILCSLVQTLQRLGRVSHILSVPRQEDLREVDVAEVVYVAPTALHGPVHRRVDIAVSYTHLTL
;
A
#
# COMPACT_ATOMS: atom_id res chain seq x y z
N SER A 1 39.67 31.92 1.66
CA SER A 1 38.93 31.30 2.78
C SER A 1 37.75 30.52 2.23
N ASN A 2 37.96 29.20 1.99
CA ASN A 2 36.93 28.23 1.66
C ASN A 2 36.20 27.90 2.95
N SER A 3 35.01 28.43 3.15
CA SER A 3 34.10 27.95 4.17
C SER A 3 33.44 26.65 3.69
N SER A 4 33.98 25.52 4.13
CA SER A 4 33.31 24.23 4.05
C SER A 4 31.96 24.35 4.79
N ARG A 5 30.88 24.45 4.05
CA ARG A 5 29.51 24.27 4.63
C ARG A 5 29.45 22.84 5.17
N GLU A 6 29.61 22.68 6.45
CA GLU A 6 29.27 21.45 7.13
C GLU A 6 27.80 21.10 6.79
N ALA A 7 27.63 19.98 6.12
CA ALA A 7 26.28 19.48 5.84
C ALA A 7 25.56 19.23 7.18
N SER A 8 24.43 19.87 7.38
CA SER A 8 23.60 19.65 8.56
C SER A 8 23.39 18.13 8.75
N PRO A 9 23.53 17.61 9.98
CA PRO A 9 23.36 16.19 10.23
C PRO A 9 21.98 15.74 9.72
N ALA A 10 21.96 14.58 9.05
CA ALA A 10 20.72 14.03 8.52
C ALA A 10 19.67 13.89 9.65
N PRO A 11 18.40 14.22 9.40
CA PRO A 11 17.37 14.14 10.42
C PRO A 11 17.34 12.75 11.06
N THR A 12 17.26 12.66 12.39
CA THR A 12 17.35 11.41 13.16
C THR A 12 16.32 10.35 12.73
N TRP A 13 15.16 10.79 12.20
CA TRP A 13 14.10 9.91 11.70
C TRP A 13 14.47 9.16 10.41
N THR A 14 15.43 9.62 9.60
CA THR A 14 15.86 8.92 8.38
C THR A 14 16.61 7.62 8.67
N ASN A 15 17.25 7.53 9.84
CA ASN A 15 17.94 6.34 10.33
C ASN A 15 17.26 5.73 11.56
N SER A 16 15.95 5.86 11.69
CA SER A 16 15.17 5.23 12.76
C SER A 16 15.22 3.71 12.65
N GLU A 17 15.23 3.00 13.78
CA GLU A 17 15.05 1.54 13.83
C GLU A 17 13.62 1.12 13.43
N TYR A 18 12.64 2.02 13.58
CA TYR A 18 11.25 1.78 13.22
C TYR A 18 11.00 2.15 11.75
N ALA A 19 10.62 1.16 10.93
CA ALA A 19 10.36 1.39 9.51
C ALA A 19 9.23 2.42 9.27
N VAL A 20 8.25 2.50 10.18
CA VAL A 20 7.14 3.45 10.12
C VAL A 20 7.58 4.92 10.25
N CYS A 21 8.71 5.16 10.93
CA CYS A 21 9.27 6.50 11.09
C CYS A 21 10.14 6.96 9.92
N ARG A 22 10.39 6.09 8.94
CA ARG A 22 11.24 6.42 7.78
C ARG A 22 10.42 6.96 6.63
N PRO A 23 11.03 7.75 5.71
CA PRO A 23 10.35 8.16 4.50
C PRO A 23 9.93 6.93 3.69
N THR A 24 8.68 6.91 3.26
CA THR A 24 8.16 5.83 2.42
C THR A 24 8.43 6.08 0.94
N SER A 25 8.68 7.34 0.56
CA SER A 25 9.12 7.72 -0.77
C SER A 25 10.63 7.53 -0.90
N LEU A 26 11.05 7.04 -2.05
CA LEU A 26 12.46 6.89 -2.37
C LEU A 26 13.14 8.26 -2.42
N ARG A 27 14.22 8.45 -1.68
CA ARG A 27 14.95 9.72 -1.62
C ARG A 27 16.05 9.84 -2.69
N SER A 28 16.58 8.71 -3.14
CA SER A 28 17.59 8.68 -4.19
C SER A 28 17.15 7.78 -5.34
N PRO A 29 16.90 8.30 -6.54
CA PRO A 29 16.50 7.51 -7.70
C PRO A 29 17.47 6.38 -8.03
N TRP A 30 18.76 6.55 -7.72
CA TRP A 30 19.81 5.55 -7.94
C TRP A 30 19.61 4.23 -7.19
N ASN A 31 18.78 4.25 -6.14
CA ASN A 31 18.47 3.06 -5.33
C ASN A 31 17.17 2.35 -5.77
N GLN A 32 16.45 2.84 -6.80
CA GLN A 32 15.14 2.29 -7.18
C GLN A 32 15.25 0.81 -7.57
N ALA A 33 16.19 0.47 -8.43
CA ALA A 33 16.34 -0.90 -8.90
C ALA A 33 16.64 -1.89 -7.74
N LEU A 34 17.47 -1.47 -6.78
CA LEU A 34 17.70 -2.26 -5.56
C LEU A 34 16.42 -2.42 -4.73
N VAL A 35 15.64 -1.35 -4.57
CA VAL A 35 14.37 -1.40 -3.84
C VAL A 35 13.40 -2.38 -4.50
N ASP A 36 13.32 -2.37 -5.84
CA ASP A 36 12.44 -3.27 -6.61
C ASP A 36 12.84 -4.75 -6.41
N GLU A 37 14.14 -5.04 -6.35
CA GLU A 37 14.65 -6.38 -6.03
C GLU A 37 14.26 -6.81 -4.61
N LEU A 38 14.46 -5.93 -3.62
CA LEU A 38 14.13 -6.22 -2.21
C LEU A 38 12.63 -6.40 -1.98
N GLU A 39 11.78 -5.62 -2.65
CA GLU A 39 10.32 -5.76 -2.57
C GLU A 39 9.83 -7.05 -3.26
N LEU A 40 10.49 -7.49 -4.34
CA LEU A 40 10.20 -8.79 -4.96
C LEU A 40 10.53 -9.94 -3.99
N LEU A 41 11.72 -9.90 -3.38
CA LEU A 41 12.13 -10.89 -2.38
C LEU A 41 11.19 -10.90 -1.17
N ARG A 42 10.79 -9.71 -0.68
CA ARG A 42 9.79 -9.58 0.37
C ARG A 42 8.48 -10.26 -0.01
N THR A 43 7.97 -9.99 -1.21
CA THR A 43 6.70 -10.56 -1.68
C THR A 43 6.80 -12.08 -1.83
N HIS A 44 7.93 -12.59 -2.28
CA HIS A 44 8.18 -14.03 -2.34
C HIS A 44 8.22 -14.67 -0.94
N ARG A 45 8.86 -14.03 0.06
CA ARG A 45 8.84 -14.53 1.45
C ARG A 45 7.42 -14.56 2.02
N ARG A 46 6.63 -13.53 1.71
CA ARG A 46 5.20 -13.50 2.07
C ARG A 46 4.43 -14.66 1.44
N LEU A 47 4.69 -14.98 0.17
CA LEU A 47 4.09 -16.13 -0.52
C LEU A 47 4.53 -17.45 0.12
N ALA A 48 5.80 -17.57 0.54
CA ALA A 48 6.35 -18.72 1.23
C ALA A 48 5.97 -18.79 2.72
N HIS A 49 5.15 -17.87 3.24
CA HIS A 49 4.76 -17.75 4.66
C HIS A 49 5.93 -17.55 5.64
N ASP A 50 7.08 -17.10 5.13
CA ASP A 50 8.26 -16.77 5.96
C ASP A 50 8.16 -15.32 6.46
N VAL A 51 7.37 -15.12 7.51
CA VAL A 51 7.10 -13.82 8.12
C VAL A 51 8.39 -13.16 8.60
N HIS A 52 9.33 -13.93 9.11
CA HIS A 52 10.58 -13.40 9.66
C HIS A 52 11.45 -12.76 8.57
N SER A 53 11.66 -13.46 7.46
CA SER A 53 12.40 -12.92 6.32
C SER A 53 11.62 -11.82 5.60
N GLU A 54 10.27 -11.91 5.52
CA GLU A 54 9.43 -10.83 4.98
C GLU A 54 9.70 -9.51 5.72
N LEU A 55 9.70 -9.53 7.07
CA LEU A 55 9.99 -8.36 7.89
C LEU A 55 11.43 -7.85 7.70
N ALA A 56 12.40 -8.75 7.52
CA ALA A 56 13.79 -8.35 7.26
C ALA A 56 13.91 -7.59 5.93
N TYR A 57 13.28 -8.09 4.87
CA TYR A 57 13.26 -7.39 3.57
C TYR A 57 12.45 -6.09 3.62
N LEU A 58 11.33 -6.03 4.35
CA LEU A 58 10.58 -4.81 4.60
C LEU A 58 11.45 -3.72 5.23
N ARG A 59 12.19 -4.07 6.30
CA ARG A 59 13.07 -3.16 7.02
C ARG A 59 14.21 -2.67 6.13
N ALA A 60 14.80 -3.58 5.35
CA ALA A 60 15.89 -3.24 4.43
C ALA A 60 15.40 -2.32 3.31
N ALA A 61 14.30 -2.62 2.64
CA ALA A 61 13.72 -1.78 1.60
C ALA A 61 13.37 -0.38 2.14
N SER A 62 12.79 -0.31 3.34
CA SER A 62 12.50 0.96 4.02
C SER A 62 13.78 1.74 4.32
N ALA A 63 14.84 1.07 4.76
CA ALA A 63 16.13 1.70 5.04
C ALA A 63 16.77 2.26 3.75
N VAL A 64 16.78 1.48 2.68
CA VAL A 64 17.33 1.89 1.37
C VAL A 64 16.54 3.07 0.80
N LYS A 65 15.21 3.09 0.91
CA LYS A 65 14.36 4.23 0.49
C LYS A 65 14.72 5.52 1.21
N ALA A 66 15.13 5.45 2.47
CA ALA A 66 15.46 6.62 3.30
C ALA A 66 16.83 7.23 2.99
N VAL A 67 17.73 6.51 2.33
CA VAL A 67 19.09 7.00 2.02
C VAL A 67 19.03 8.03 0.88
N PRO A 68 19.58 9.24 1.08
CA PRO A 68 19.48 10.33 0.10
C PRO A 68 20.54 10.26 -1.04
N HIS A 69 21.43 9.29 -1.01
CA HIS A 69 22.52 9.12 -1.99
C HIS A 69 22.52 7.69 -2.53
N SER A 70 23.31 7.45 -3.59
CA SER A 70 23.51 6.11 -4.13
C SER A 70 24.26 5.23 -3.12
N LEU A 71 23.83 3.99 -2.96
CA LEU A 71 24.55 2.99 -2.15
C LEU A 71 25.64 2.23 -2.92
N ALA A 72 25.83 2.51 -4.21
CA ALA A 72 26.77 1.80 -5.08
C ALA A 72 28.21 1.82 -4.56
N THR A 73 28.63 2.94 -3.98
CA THR A 73 29.99 3.15 -3.46
C THR A 73 30.12 2.95 -1.95
N THR A 74 29.00 2.66 -1.26
CA THR A 74 28.98 2.49 0.18
C THR A 74 29.66 1.17 0.58
N SER A 75 30.60 1.20 1.52
CA SER A 75 31.30 0.00 1.98
C SER A 75 30.36 -0.96 2.70
N HIS A 76 30.75 -2.24 2.77
CA HIS A 76 29.97 -3.23 3.56
C HIS A 76 29.87 -2.83 5.04
N ALA A 77 30.91 -2.23 5.62
CA ALA A 77 30.93 -1.78 7.00
C ALA A 77 29.94 -0.62 7.19
N ASP A 78 29.90 0.36 6.29
CA ASP A 78 29.00 1.50 6.36
C ASP A 78 27.53 1.09 6.13
N LEU A 79 27.28 0.14 5.23
CA LEU A 79 25.93 -0.42 5.05
C LEU A 79 25.38 -1.00 6.35
N ARG A 80 26.23 -1.66 7.16
CA ARG A 80 25.82 -2.22 8.45
C ARG A 80 25.52 -1.18 9.53
N GLN A 81 25.96 0.07 9.37
CA GLN A 81 25.60 1.18 10.26
C GLN A 81 24.17 1.69 9.98
N ILE A 82 23.60 1.38 8.81
CA ILE A 82 22.23 1.74 8.49
C ILE A 82 21.29 0.82 9.25
N LYS A 83 20.52 1.37 10.18
CA LYS A 83 19.54 0.60 10.96
C LYS A 83 18.55 -0.11 10.03
N GLY A 84 18.37 -1.42 10.25
CA GLY A 84 17.54 -2.28 9.40
C GLY A 84 18.33 -3.01 8.29
N ILE A 85 19.63 -2.78 8.17
CA ILE A 85 20.52 -3.51 7.28
C ILE A 85 21.49 -4.37 8.14
N GLY A 86 21.18 -5.65 8.26
CA GLY A 86 22.05 -6.63 8.95
C GLY A 86 23.17 -7.15 8.04
N PRO A 87 24.08 -8.00 8.55
CA PRO A 87 25.22 -8.52 7.78
C PRO A 87 24.80 -9.18 6.46
N LYS A 88 23.84 -10.09 6.48
CA LYS A 88 23.32 -10.77 5.29
C LYS A 88 22.79 -9.76 4.27
N MET A 89 22.03 -8.77 4.72
CA MET A 89 21.44 -7.77 3.83
C MET A 89 22.52 -6.85 3.23
N ALA A 90 23.55 -6.47 4.01
CA ALA A 90 24.68 -5.71 3.50
C ALA A 90 25.41 -6.47 2.39
N THR A 91 25.62 -7.79 2.55
CA THR A 91 26.19 -8.65 1.51
C THR A 91 25.29 -8.67 0.25
N THR A 92 23.98 -8.85 0.41
CA THR A 92 23.01 -8.86 -0.69
C THR A 92 23.02 -7.53 -1.45
N ILE A 93 23.07 -6.39 -0.74
CA ILE A 93 23.15 -5.06 -1.35
C ILE A 93 24.46 -4.89 -2.14
N ARG A 94 25.58 -5.31 -1.57
CA ARG A 94 26.87 -5.26 -2.30
C ARG A 94 26.86 -6.14 -3.54
N GLN A 95 26.32 -7.35 -3.44
CA GLN A 95 26.18 -8.25 -4.58
C GLN A 95 25.33 -7.60 -5.69
N PHE A 96 24.21 -6.95 -5.34
CA PHE A 96 23.40 -6.23 -6.32
C PHE A 96 24.22 -5.18 -7.10
N TYR A 97 25.03 -4.38 -6.41
CA TYR A 97 25.81 -3.34 -7.09
C TYR A 97 27.01 -3.88 -7.88
N VAL A 98 27.49 -5.08 -7.59
CA VAL A 98 28.55 -5.75 -8.37
C VAL A 98 27.97 -6.42 -9.61
N GLU A 99 26.84 -7.13 -9.45
CA GLU A 99 26.27 -7.97 -10.52
C GLU A 99 25.15 -7.27 -11.30
N GLY A 100 24.60 -6.17 -10.79
CA GLY A 100 23.44 -5.46 -11.34
C GLY A 100 22.10 -6.10 -11.02
N TYR A 101 22.06 -7.22 -10.29
CA TYR A 101 20.85 -7.94 -9.87
C TYR A 101 21.12 -8.77 -8.61
N ILE A 102 20.03 -9.21 -7.95
CA ILE A 102 20.11 -10.21 -6.87
C ILE A 102 19.80 -11.59 -7.47
N PRO A 103 20.71 -12.58 -7.42
CA PRO A 103 20.51 -13.89 -8.04
C PRO A 103 19.19 -14.56 -7.67
N GLU A 104 18.80 -14.52 -6.39
CA GLU A 104 17.53 -15.07 -5.92
C GLU A 104 16.34 -14.34 -6.55
N ALA A 105 16.37 -13.01 -6.68
CA ALA A 105 15.29 -12.26 -7.33
C ALA A 105 15.16 -12.61 -8.82
N ARG A 106 16.29 -12.86 -9.48
CA ARG A 106 16.31 -13.34 -10.87
C ARG A 106 15.65 -14.71 -11.00
N MET A 107 15.95 -15.64 -10.08
CA MET A 107 15.29 -16.96 -10.06
C MET A 107 13.78 -16.84 -9.86
N ILE A 108 13.34 -16.00 -8.92
CA ILE A 108 11.93 -15.75 -8.64
C ILE A 108 11.21 -15.20 -9.88
N ARG A 109 11.84 -14.28 -10.63
CA ARG A 109 11.25 -13.75 -11.88
C ARG A 109 11.10 -14.81 -12.96
N SER A 110 11.97 -15.78 -13.00
CA SER A 110 11.94 -16.87 -13.99
C SER A 110 11.11 -18.08 -13.56
N ASP A 111 10.60 -18.12 -12.33
CA ASP A 111 9.77 -19.22 -11.84
C ASP A 111 8.29 -19.03 -12.25
N PRO A 112 7.75 -19.81 -13.20
CA PRO A 112 6.37 -19.66 -13.66
C PRO A 112 5.34 -19.91 -12.57
N ALA A 113 5.62 -20.78 -11.60
CA ALA A 113 4.72 -21.08 -10.50
C ALA A 113 4.55 -19.85 -9.59
N VAL A 114 5.68 -19.25 -9.21
CA VAL A 114 5.68 -18.04 -8.39
C VAL A 114 5.00 -16.89 -9.12
N GLN A 115 5.32 -16.65 -10.40
CA GLN A 115 4.71 -15.58 -11.19
C GLN A 115 3.20 -15.75 -11.33
N THR A 116 2.72 -17.00 -11.49
CA THR A 116 1.30 -17.31 -11.55
C THR A 116 0.62 -16.99 -10.21
N MET A 117 1.19 -17.41 -9.08
CA MET A 117 0.64 -17.13 -7.75
C MET A 117 0.66 -15.62 -7.42
N LEU A 118 1.72 -14.90 -7.79
CA LEU A 118 1.78 -13.43 -7.66
C LEU A 118 0.69 -12.74 -8.50
N THR A 119 0.39 -13.30 -9.69
CA THR A 119 -0.71 -12.80 -10.53
C THR A 119 -2.06 -13.01 -9.87
N PHE A 120 -2.30 -14.16 -9.24
CA PHE A 120 -3.54 -14.42 -8.50
C PHE A 120 -3.75 -13.44 -7.34
N MET A 121 -2.67 -13.07 -6.65
CA MET A 121 -2.71 -12.11 -5.54
C MET A 121 -3.10 -10.67 -5.96
N LYS A 122 -3.18 -10.37 -7.25
CA LYS A 122 -3.73 -9.09 -7.74
C LYS A 122 -5.25 -9.02 -7.59
N LEU A 123 -5.94 -10.17 -7.50
CA LEU A 123 -7.38 -10.19 -7.24
C LEU A 123 -7.65 -9.85 -5.76
N TYR A 124 -8.64 -8.99 -5.54
CA TYR A 124 -9.05 -8.65 -4.17
C TYR A 124 -9.49 -9.91 -3.40
N GLY A 125 -9.02 -10.03 -2.16
CA GLY A 125 -9.33 -11.19 -1.31
C GLY A 125 -8.48 -12.43 -1.56
N ILE A 126 -7.60 -12.43 -2.59
CA ILE A 126 -6.64 -13.51 -2.82
C ILE A 126 -5.32 -13.18 -2.12
N GLY A 127 -5.13 -13.73 -0.92
CA GLY A 127 -3.84 -13.67 -0.23
C GLY A 127 -2.93 -14.85 -0.58
N PRO A 128 -1.70 -14.91 -0.01
CA PRO A 128 -0.71 -15.96 -0.29
C PRO A 128 -1.25 -17.38 -0.16
N ARG A 129 -1.92 -17.70 0.95
CA ARG A 129 -2.49 -19.04 1.20
C ARG A 129 -3.54 -19.43 0.16
N THR A 130 -4.38 -18.49 -0.24
CA THR A 130 -5.40 -18.76 -1.25
C THR A 130 -4.76 -18.92 -2.63
N ALA A 131 -3.77 -18.10 -2.98
CA ALA A 131 -3.04 -18.20 -4.24
C ALA A 131 -2.33 -19.56 -4.37
N GLU A 132 -1.63 -20.01 -3.34
CA GLU A 132 -1.00 -21.32 -3.30
C GLU A 132 -2.03 -22.46 -3.42
N ARG A 133 -3.12 -22.39 -2.66
CA ARG A 133 -4.18 -23.39 -2.68
C ARG A 133 -4.78 -23.55 -4.09
N VAL A 134 -5.18 -22.45 -4.73
CA VAL A 134 -5.80 -22.51 -6.06
C VAL A 134 -4.80 -22.93 -7.15
N TYR A 135 -3.52 -22.55 -7.02
CA TYR A 135 -2.45 -23.01 -7.88
C TYR A 135 -2.29 -24.54 -7.79
N ASN A 136 -2.22 -25.10 -6.56
CA ASN A 136 -2.11 -26.53 -6.31
C ASN A 136 -3.36 -27.30 -6.77
N GLN A 137 -4.50 -26.63 -6.85
CA GLN A 137 -5.73 -27.17 -7.42
C GLN A 137 -5.80 -27.12 -8.96
N GLY A 138 -4.73 -26.70 -9.62
CA GLY A 138 -4.59 -26.70 -11.08
C GLY A 138 -4.96 -25.39 -11.77
N CYS A 139 -5.33 -24.31 -11.05
CA CYS A 139 -5.55 -23.00 -11.66
C CYS A 139 -4.23 -22.45 -12.23
N ARG A 140 -4.30 -21.85 -13.42
CA ARG A 140 -3.14 -21.23 -14.07
C ARG A 140 -3.44 -19.83 -14.58
N THR A 141 -4.71 -19.45 -14.72
CA THR A 141 -5.18 -18.14 -15.17
C THR A 141 -6.07 -17.47 -14.12
N LEU A 142 -6.30 -16.17 -14.25
CA LEU A 142 -7.25 -15.44 -13.38
C LEU A 142 -8.68 -15.93 -13.58
N GLU A 143 -9.03 -16.32 -14.80
CA GLU A 143 -10.32 -16.91 -15.16
C GLU A 143 -10.54 -18.27 -14.48
N ASP A 144 -9.49 -19.09 -14.37
CA ASP A 144 -9.58 -20.35 -13.61
C ASP A 144 -9.88 -20.09 -12.14
N VAL A 145 -9.20 -19.09 -11.55
CA VAL A 145 -9.44 -18.68 -10.16
C VAL A 145 -10.88 -18.20 -9.98
N THR A 146 -11.38 -17.33 -10.87
CA THR A 146 -12.75 -16.81 -10.75
C THR A 146 -13.80 -17.90 -10.92
N ARG A 147 -13.55 -18.88 -11.79
CA ARG A 147 -14.44 -20.03 -11.99
C ARG A 147 -14.49 -20.92 -10.76
N ARG A 148 -13.34 -21.15 -10.13
CA ARG A 148 -13.22 -22.07 -8.99
C ARG A 148 -13.66 -21.47 -7.68
N CYS A 149 -13.36 -20.19 -7.46
CA CYS A 149 -13.62 -19.49 -6.20
C CYS A 149 -15.01 -18.83 -6.11
N LYS A 150 -15.97 -19.18 -6.99
CA LYS A 150 -17.32 -18.57 -7.01
C LYS A 150 -18.05 -18.59 -5.66
N THR A 151 -17.72 -19.53 -4.78
CA THR A 151 -18.39 -19.75 -3.49
C THR A 151 -17.50 -19.59 -2.27
N ASP A 152 -16.17 -19.50 -2.44
CA ASP A 152 -15.22 -19.73 -1.33
C ASP A 152 -14.56 -18.46 -0.75
N LEU A 153 -14.81 -17.29 -1.35
CA LEU A 153 -14.24 -16.05 -0.84
C LEU A 153 -15.25 -15.37 0.08
N SER A 154 -14.92 -15.34 1.35
CA SER A 154 -15.60 -14.50 2.37
C SER A 154 -15.46 -12.99 2.09
N ALA A 155 -14.76 -12.60 1.03
CA ALA A 155 -14.61 -11.23 0.59
C ALA A 155 -15.94 -10.68 0.04
N ARG A 156 -16.31 -9.47 0.45
CA ARG A 156 -17.50 -8.76 -0.04
C ARG A 156 -17.46 -8.45 -1.55
N LEU A 157 -16.26 -8.46 -2.15
CA LEU A 157 -16.06 -8.38 -3.59
C LEU A 157 -15.79 -9.78 -4.11
N GLY A 158 -16.71 -10.33 -4.89
CA GLY A 158 -16.54 -11.64 -5.51
C GLY A 158 -15.39 -11.66 -6.53
N PRO A 159 -14.80 -12.82 -6.82
CA PRO A 159 -13.64 -12.92 -7.71
C PRO A 159 -13.93 -12.47 -9.15
N VAL A 160 -15.14 -12.69 -9.65
CA VAL A 160 -15.57 -12.23 -10.99
C VAL A 160 -15.57 -10.70 -11.05
N THR A 161 -16.18 -10.05 -10.05
CA THR A 161 -16.20 -8.59 -9.94
C THR A 161 -14.79 -8.03 -9.74
N SER A 162 -13.98 -8.69 -8.91
CA SER A 162 -12.58 -8.29 -8.70
C SER A 162 -11.77 -8.37 -9.99
N LEU A 163 -11.99 -9.38 -10.83
CA LEU A 163 -11.34 -9.48 -12.15
C LEU A 163 -11.80 -8.35 -13.08
N ALA A 164 -13.10 -8.07 -13.12
CA ALA A 164 -13.63 -6.98 -13.96
C ALA A 164 -13.08 -5.60 -13.54
N LEU A 165 -12.87 -5.37 -12.25
CA LEU A 165 -12.34 -4.11 -11.71
C LEU A 165 -10.81 -4.02 -11.72
N LEU A 166 -10.11 -5.15 -11.96
CA LEU A 166 -8.65 -5.21 -11.87
C LEU A 166 -7.93 -4.19 -12.77
N PRO A 167 -8.35 -3.91 -14.02
CA PRO A 167 -7.72 -2.90 -14.85
C PRO A 167 -7.73 -1.50 -14.21
N ASP A 168 -8.84 -1.11 -13.58
CA ASP A 168 -8.99 0.18 -12.91
C ASP A 168 -8.22 0.23 -11.59
N LEU A 169 -8.38 -0.80 -10.75
CA LEU A 169 -7.78 -0.87 -9.41
C LEU A 169 -6.26 -1.08 -9.43
N SER A 170 -5.69 -1.52 -10.56
CA SER A 170 -4.24 -1.67 -10.75
C SER A 170 -3.55 -0.38 -11.18
N GLN A 171 -4.31 0.62 -11.61
CA GLN A 171 -3.74 1.90 -12.05
C GLN A 171 -3.48 2.82 -10.87
N LEU A 172 -2.33 3.50 -10.91
CA LEU A 172 -2.03 4.54 -9.95
C LEU A 172 -2.97 5.74 -10.15
N ILE A 173 -3.35 6.38 -9.06
CA ILE A 173 -4.27 7.51 -8.98
C ILE A 173 -3.42 8.80 -8.95
N PRO A 174 -3.51 9.67 -9.95
CA PRO A 174 -2.85 10.98 -9.95
C PRO A 174 -3.32 11.86 -8.78
N ARG A 175 -2.49 12.81 -8.36
CA ARG A 175 -2.78 13.66 -7.19
C ARG A 175 -4.05 14.47 -7.32
N ASP A 176 -4.29 15.07 -8.47
CA ASP A 176 -5.51 15.83 -8.79
C ASP A 176 -6.77 14.98 -8.66
N GLN A 177 -6.71 13.71 -9.09
CA GLN A 177 -7.81 12.77 -8.93
C GLN A 177 -8.02 12.38 -7.45
N VAL A 178 -6.94 12.18 -6.68
CA VAL A 178 -7.03 11.96 -5.22
C VAL A 178 -7.72 13.14 -4.54
N GLU A 179 -7.33 14.37 -4.88
CA GLU A 179 -7.89 15.61 -4.33
C GLU A 179 -9.39 15.76 -4.69
N SER A 180 -9.75 15.48 -5.94
CA SER A 180 -11.14 15.53 -6.41
C SER A 180 -12.03 14.52 -5.67
N ILE A 181 -11.57 13.28 -5.50
CA ILE A 181 -12.29 12.24 -4.75
C ILE A 181 -12.45 12.66 -3.29
N ALA A 182 -11.37 13.11 -2.67
CA ALA A 182 -11.37 13.53 -1.26
C ALA A 182 -12.30 14.72 -1.02
N ALA A 183 -12.30 15.73 -1.91
CA ALA A 183 -13.19 16.88 -1.82
C ALA A 183 -14.67 16.47 -1.91
N ALA A 184 -15.01 15.55 -2.81
CA ALA A 184 -16.37 15.06 -2.94
C ALA A 184 -16.85 14.27 -1.71
N ILE A 185 -15.99 13.46 -1.11
CA ILE A 185 -16.28 12.73 0.14
C ILE A 185 -16.41 13.70 1.31
N HIS A 186 -15.48 14.65 1.43
CA HIS A 186 -15.51 15.68 2.47
C HIS A 186 -16.81 16.52 2.41
N HIS A 187 -17.20 16.98 1.22
CA HIS A 187 -18.45 17.71 1.03
C HIS A 187 -19.69 16.88 1.46
N THR A 188 -19.73 15.60 1.09
CA THR A 188 -20.80 14.70 1.51
C THR A 188 -20.81 14.53 3.02
N LEU A 189 -19.65 14.37 3.67
CA LEU A 189 -19.54 14.27 5.12
C LEU A 189 -20.05 15.55 5.80
N GLN A 190 -19.64 16.73 5.34
CA GLN A 190 -20.07 18.03 5.91
C GLN A 190 -21.58 18.28 5.75
N SER A 191 -22.19 17.79 4.67
CA SER A 191 -23.63 17.89 4.50
C SER A 191 -24.43 17.06 5.53
N MET A 192 -23.79 16.02 6.11
CA MET A 192 -24.37 15.17 7.16
C MET A 192 -24.00 15.64 8.56
N VAL A 193 -22.77 16.09 8.74
CA VAL A 193 -22.19 16.53 10.01
C VAL A 193 -21.36 17.79 9.75
N PRO A 194 -21.90 18.99 9.95
CA PRO A 194 -21.24 20.25 9.56
C PRO A 194 -19.84 20.47 10.14
N ASP A 195 -19.61 20.01 11.39
CA ASP A 195 -18.34 20.17 12.10
C ASP A 195 -17.35 19.01 11.85
N ALA A 196 -17.70 18.05 11.01
CA ALA A 196 -16.81 16.95 10.68
C ALA A 196 -15.80 17.37 9.62
N HIS A 197 -14.58 16.87 9.77
CA HIS A 197 -13.48 17.07 8.85
C HIS A 197 -12.98 15.74 8.29
N ALA A 198 -12.56 15.75 7.03
CA ALA A 198 -11.86 14.63 6.42
C ALA A 198 -10.57 15.14 5.76
N THR A 199 -9.46 14.49 6.05
CA THR A 199 -8.13 14.87 5.57
C THR A 199 -7.52 13.72 4.78
N ILE A 200 -6.84 14.05 3.67
CA ILE A 200 -6.11 13.06 2.88
C ILE A 200 -4.86 12.61 3.65
N ALA A 201 -4.69 11.31 3.76
CA ALA A 201 -3.59 10.67 4.47
C ALA A 201 -2.69 9.86 3.50
N GLY A 202 -2.12 8.78 3.97
CA GLY A 202 -1.44 7.74 3.19
C GLY A 202 -0.30 8.24 2.31
N SER A 203 -0.19 7.67 1.13
CA SER A 203 0.86 7.95 0.17
C SER A 203 0.81 9.37 -0.40
N TYR A 204 -0.39 9.95 -0.53
CA TYR A 204 -0.58 11.34 -0.93
C TYR A 204 0.08 12.30 0.07
N ARG A 205 -0.22 12.17 1.38
CA ARG A 205 0.37 13.00 2.44
C ARG A 205 1.90 12.88 2.51
N ARG A 206 2.44 11.73 2.15
CA ARG A 206 3.89 11.48 2.09
C ARG A 206 4.57 12.00 0.82
N GLY A 207 3.85 12.73 -0.03
CA GLY A 207 4.40 13.42 -1.21
C GLY A 207 4.60 12.55 -2.45
N LYS A 208 3.98 11.35 -2.55
CA LYS A 208 4.07 10.56 -3.79
C LYS A 208 3.34 11.28 -4.94
N ALA A 209 3.89 11.18 -6.15
CA ALA A 209 3.28 11.75 -7.36
C ALA A 209 1.96 11.06 -7.74
N ALA A 210 1.83 9.77 -7.43
CA ALA A 210 0.61 9.00 -7.62
C ALA A 210 0.44 7.97 -6.49
N SER A 211 -0.80 7.61 -6.20
CA SER A 211 -1.21 6.73 -5.10
C SER A 211 -1.83 5.43 -5.61
N GLY A 212 -1.70 4.32 -4.87
CA GLY A 212 -2.39 3.07 -5.18
C GLY A 212 -3.87 3.08 -4.75
N ASP A 213 -4.17 3.92 -3.77
CA ASP A 213 -5.49 4.11 -3.14
C ASP A 213 -5.62 5.54 -2.63
N VAL A 214 -6.83 5.90 -2.20
CA VAL A 214 -7.11 7.18 -1.54
C VAL A 214 -7.32 6.89 -0.06
N ASP A 215 -6.34 7.25 0.76
CA ASP A 215 -6.45 7.16 2.21
C ASP A 215 -7.03 8.45 2.78
N MET A 216 -8.06 8.36 3.61
CA MET A 216 -8.66 9.50 4.29
C MET A 216 -8.81 9.23 5.78
N VAL A 217 -8.70 10.29 6.58
CA VAL A 217 -9.00 10.24 8.02
C VAL A 217 -10.07 11.27 8.33
N MET A 218 -11.18 10.83 8.92
CA MET A 218 -12.24 11.72 9.38
C MET A 218 -12.15 11.95 10.90
N SER A 219 -12.48 13.16 11.33
CA SER A 219 -12.44 13.62 12.72
C SER A 219 -13.57 14.62 12.99
N GLY A 220 -13.71 15.07 14.24
CA GLY A 220 -14.74 16.08 14.62
C GLY A 220 -16.10 15.49 14.93
N THR A 221 -16.20 14.17 15.09
CA THR A 221 -17.44 13.50 15.50
C THR A 221 -17.40 13.18 16.99
N ALA A 222 -18.53 13.32 17.70
CA ALA A 222 -18.61 12.87 19.08
C ALA A 222 -18.28 11.37 19.17
N SER A 223 -17.41 11.00 20.10
CA SER A 223 -16.73 9.70 20.20
C SER A 223 -17.61 8.46 20.08
N ASN A 224 -18.86 8.54 20.53
CA ASN A 224 -19.76 7.39 20.58
C ASN A 224 -20.58 7.16 19.28
N SER A 225 -20.42 7.99 18.26
CA SER A 225 -21.20 7.92 17.01
C SER A 225 -20.33 7.83 15.74
N ALA A 226 -19.01 7.85 15.87
CA ALA A 226 -18.11 7.96 14.75
C ALA A 226 -18.20 6.79 13.76
N SER A 227 -18.30 5.54 14.24
CA SER A 227 -18.54 4.35 13.39
C SER A 227 -19.88 4.41 12.69
N SER A 228 -20.92 4.90 13.37
CA SER A 228 -22.27 5.08 12.80
C SER A 228 -22.25 6.14 11.69
N ILE A 229 -21.52 7.24 11.89
CA ILE A 229 -21.37 8.30 10.88
C ILE A 229 -20.58 7.75 9.67
N LEU A 230 -19.51 6.99 9.88
CA LEU A 230 -18.75 6.35 8.81
C LEU A 230 -19.64 5.40 7.97
N CYS A 231 -20.41 4.54 8.64
CA CYS A 231 -21.36 3.66 7.95
C CYS A 231 -22.42 4.46 7.17
N SER A 232 -22.96 5.52 7.76
CA SER A 232 -23.95 6.40 7.12
C SER A 232 -23.37 7.16 5.94
N LEU A 233 -22.12 7.62 6.03
CA LEU A 233 -21.39 8.25 4.94
C LEU A 233 -21.25 7.28 3.75
N VAL A 234 -20.77 6.05 4.01
CA VAL A 234 -20.61 5.03 2.97
C VAL A 234 -21.94 4.71 2.27
N GLN A 235 -23.03 4.55 3.05
CA GLN A 235 -24.37 4.32 2.51
C GLN A 235 -24.86 5.51 1.68
N THR A 236 -24.58 6.74 2.11
CA THR A 236 -24.95 7.96 1.37
C THR A 236 -24.18 8.06 0.05
N LEU A 237 -22.86 7.82 0.07
CA LEU A 237 -22.05 7.76 -1.16
C LEU A 237 -22.53 6.67 -2.11
N GLN A 238 -22.97 5.53 -1.59
CA GLN A 238 -23.54 4.45 -2.40
C GLN A 238 -24.88 4.86 -3.05
N ARG A 239 -25.77 5.49 -2.30
CA ARG A 239 -27.05 6.04 -2.84
C ARG A 239 -26.83 7.11 -3.92
N LEU A 240 -25.75 7.90 -3.80
CA LEU A 240 -25.34 8.90 -4.77
C LEU A 240 -24.64 8.30 -6.00
N GLY A 241 -24.49 6.97 -6.07
CA GLY A 241 -23.76 6.30 -7.15
C GLY A 241 -22.24 6.52 -7.13
N ARG A 242 -21.70 7.08 -6.05
CA ARG A 242 -20.27 7.36 -5.89
C ARG A 242 -19.49 6.14 -5.37
N VAL A 243 -20.14 5.19 -4.71
CA VAL A 243 -19.58 3.93 -4.24
C VAL A 243 -20.29 2.79 -4.96
N SER A 244 -19.54 2.00 -5.72
CA SER A 244 -20.06 0.82 -6.42
C SER A 244 -20.03 -0.44 -5.55
N HIS A 245 -18.99 -0.60 -4.73
CA HIS A 245 -18.81 -1.77 -3.88
C HIS A 245 -18.24 -1.38 -2.51
N ILE A 246 -18.75 -2.04 -1.48
CA ILE A 246 -18.24 -1.93 -0.10
C ILE A 246 -17.36 -3.14 0.15
N LEU A 247 -16.06 -2.91 0.36
CA LEU A 247 -15.07 -3.95 0.62
C LEU A 247 -15.06 -4.33 2.10
N SER A 248 -15.08 -3.33 2.97
CA SER A 248 -15.15 -3.48 4.42
C SER A 248 -15.84 -2.29 5.06
N VAL A 249 -16.60 -2.53 6.14
CA VAL A 249 -17.09 -1.49 7.05
C VAL A 249 -17.01 -2.01 8.48
N PRO A 250 -16.85 -1.14 9.49
CA PRO A 250 -16.85 -1.52 10.89
C PRO A 250 -18.12 -2.29 11.25
N ARG A 251 -17.99 -3.31 12.10
CA ARG A 251 -19.13 -3.96 12.77
C ARG A 251 -19.24 -3.39 14.17
N GLN A 252 -20.45 -3.18 14.65
CA GLN A 252 -20.71 -2.63 15.99
C GLN A 252 -20.12 -3.48 17.15
N GLU A 253 -19.80 -4.73 16.88
CA GLU A 253 -19.27 -5.68 17.87
C GLU A 253 -17.72 -5.77 17.85
N ASP A 254 -17.06 -5.21 16.86
CA ASP A 254 -15.60 -5.25 16.76
C ASP A 254 -15.00 -4.10 17.60
N LEU A 255 -14.45 -4.41 18.76
CA LEU A 255 -13.64 -3.50 19.59
C LEU A 255 -12.26 -3.25 18.91
N ARG A 256 -12.26 -2.62 17.76
CA ARG A 256 -11.01 -2.21 17.09
C ARG A 256 -10.62 -0.82 17.57
N GLU A 257 -9.32 -0.59 17.71
CA GLU A 257 -8.77 0.72 18.07
C GLU A 257 -9.03 1.80 17.01
N VAL A 258 -9.27 1.40 15.75
CA VAL A 258 -9.56 2.31 14.63
C VAL A 258 -10.63 1.68 13.73
N ASP A 259 -11.70 2.42 13.50
CA ASP A 259 -12.73 2.05 12.52
C ASP A 259 -12.29 2.48 11.12
N VAL A 260 -12.32 1.54 10.18
CA VAL A 260 -11.96 1.77 8.78
C VAL A 260 -13.06 1.22 7.87
N ALA A 261 -13.49 2.02 6.90
CA ALA A 261 -14.28 1.57 5.76
C ALA A 261 -13.41 1.52 4.51
N GLU A 262 -13.44 0.40 3.80
CA GLU A 262 -12.79 0.23 2.51
C GLU A 262 -13.88 0.14 1.43
N VAL A 263 -13.79 0.95 0.39
CA VAL A 263 -14.81 1.01 -0.68
C VAL A 263 -14.17 1.10 -2.06
N VAL A 264 -14.95 0.73 -3.09
CA VAL A 264 -14.64 1.03 -4.48
C VAL A 264 -15.46 2.26 -4.88
N TYR A 265 -14.75 3.37 -5.06
CA TYR A 265 -15.31 4.65 -5.47
C TYR A 265 -15.35 4.78 -6.98
N VAL A 266 -16.42 5.36 -7.49
CA VAL A 266 -16.63 5.66 -8.93
C VAL A 266 -16.22 7.10 -9.18
N ALA A 267 -15.02 7.30 -9.70
CA ALA A 267 -14.49 8.63 -10.01
C ALA A 267 -14.85 9.03 -11.46
N PRO A 268 -15.38 10.23 -11.67
CA PRO A 268 -15.58 10.74 -13.03
C PRO A 268 -14.23 10.99 -13.71
N THR A 269 -14.16 10.76 -15.02
CA THR A 269 -13.02 11.16 -15.84
C THR A 269 -13.50 11.98 -17.03
N ALA A 270 -12.64 12.88 -17.51
CA ALA A 270 -13.01 13.78 -18.60
C ALA A 270 -13.11 13.08 -19.97
N LEU A 271 -12.42 11.95 -20.17
CA LEU A 271 -12.20 11.37 -21.51
C LEU A 271 -12.69 9.93 -21.68
N HIS A 272 -12.78 9.13 -20.59
CA HIS A 272 -12.93 7.68 -20.73
C HIS A 272 -14.10 7.08 -19.92
N GLY A 273 -15.05 7.90 -19.47
CA GLY A 273 -16.10 7.45 -18.57
C GLY A 273 -15.63 7.27 -17.12
N PRO A 274 -16.49 6.75 -16.23
CA PRO A 274 -16.14 6.59 -14.83
C PRO A 274 -15.07 5.50 -14.63
N VAL A 275 -14.16 5.74 -13.72
CA VAL A 275 -13.09 4.80 -13.33
C VAL A 275 -13.23 4.41 -11.86
N HIS A 276 -12.93 3.16 -11.54
CA HIS A 276 -13.02 2.65 -10.19
C HIS A 276 -11.72 2.86 -9.42
N ARG A 277 -11.82 3.38 -8.18
CA ARG A 277 -10.67 3.64 -7.31
C ARG A 277 -10.92 3.10 -5.92
N ARG A 278 -9.90 2.49 -5.30
CA ARG A 278 -10.01 2.10 -3.89
C ARG A 278 -9.89 3.33 -3.01
N VAL A 279 -10.80 3.43 -2.03
CA VAL A 279 -10.79 4.48 -1.01
C VAL A 279 -10.93 3.83 0.36
N ASP A 280 -10.03 4.19 1.26
CA ASP A 280 -9.99 3.75 2.65
C ASP A 280 -10.24 4.97 3.54
N ILE A 281 -11.30 4.91 4.36
CA ILE A 281 -11.71 6.00 5.25
C ILE A 281 -11.59 5.51 6.69
N ALA A 282 -10.64 6.06 7.43
CA ALA A 282 -10.44 5.78 8.85
C ALA A 282 -11.10 6.85 9.71
N VAL A 283 -11.54 6.48 10.91
CA VAL A 283 -12.02 7.42 11.92
C VAL A 283 -10.94 7.67 12.96
N SER A 284 -10.66 8.93 13.25
CA SER A 284 -9.85 9.32 14.40
C SER A 284 -10.76 9.73 15.57
N TYR A 285 -10.62 9.03 16.70
CA TYR A 285 -11.32 9.35 17.95
C TYR A 285 -10.63 10.46 18.75
N THR A 286 -9.44 10.89 18.35
CA THR A 286 -8.72 12.02 18.91
C THR A 286 -8.84 13.22 17.99
N HIS A 287 -8.93 14.44 18.54
CA HIS A 287 -8.78 15.64 17.74
C HIS A 287 -7.38 15.63 17.12
N LEU A 288 -7.34 15.50 15.79
CA LEU A 288 -6.09 15.71 15.05
C LEU A 288 -5.76 17.20 15.10
N THR A 289 -4.96 17.60 16.08
CA THR A 289 -4.17 18.83 15.98
C THR A 289 -3.07 18.53 14.95
N LEU A 290 -3.30 18.97 13.71
CA LEU A 290 -2.29 18.97 12.66
C LEU A 290 -1.38 20.18 12.84
#